data_8edfbc39ea5a5c0a9e4a3a276241276b
#
_entry.id   8edfbc39ea5a5c0a9e4a3a276241276b
#
_cell.length_a   1.000
_cell.length_b   1.000
_cell.length_c   1.000
_cell.angle_alpha   90.00
_cell.angle_beta   90.00
_cell.angle_gamma   90.00
#
_symmetry.space_group_name_H-M   'P 1'
#
loop_
_entity.id
_entity.type
_entity.pdbx_description
1 polymer ?
#
loop_
_entity_poly.entity_id
_entity_poly.type
_entity_poly.pdbx_seq_one_letter_code
_entity_poly.pdbx_strand_id
1 'polypeptide(L)'
;IHVFLIGLSFGFGYFFFGLYWINISFLHEFDKYFLLILPSLIIIPIILSLFYGLIAVFLYFFCPRNITSVFFSSIVFTSVEMIRSILTGFPWSQIGHALIPIEHIIQICSLFGELSLTTIGIILFTFPAMFMLERDDSYKKTSLLVFILIFVSIFTFSSYREDNYKNSSTDIEINILQPNIMQKDKWDPDLLEININKLVDQSIEMAK
;
A
#
# COMPACT_ATOMS: atom_id res chain seq x y z
N ILE A 1 11.48 -24.72 -7.62
CA ILE A 1 12.23 -23.57 -8.21
C ILE A 1 11.32 -22.77 -9.14
N HIS A 2 10.63 -23.38 -10.14
CA HIS A 2 9.82 -22.62 -11.11
C HIS A 2 8.73 -21.77 -10.46
N VAL A 3 8.01 -22.30 -9.48
CA VAL A 3 6.92 -21.56 -8.79
C VAL A 3 7.48 -20.33 -8.04
N PHE A 4 8.62 -20.50 -7.38
CA PHE A 4 9.31 -19.38 -6.73
C PHE A 4 9.69 -18.28 -7.73
N LEU A 5 10.26 -18.67 -8.88
CA LEU A 5 10.64 -17.74 -9.93
C LEU A 5 9.43 -16.99 -10.53
N ILE A 6 8.27 -17.64 -10.65
CA ILE A 6 7.04 -16.97 -11.08
C ILE A 6 6.65 -15.87 -10.09
N GLY A 7 6.58 -16.21 -8.79
CA GLY A 7 6.27 -15.22 -7.76
C GLY A 7 7.29 -14.10 -7.67
N LEU A 8 8.58 -14.44 -7.77
CA LEU A 8 9.66 -13.46 -7.78
C LEU A 8 9.57 -12.52 -8.99
N SER A 9 9.29 -13.05 -10.19
CA SER A 9 9.15 -12.23 -11.39
C SER A 9 7.96 -11.29 -11.31
N PHE A 10 6.83 -11.77 -10.78
CA PHE A 10 5.65 -10.94 -10.53
C PHE A 10 6.00 -9.82 -9.54
N GLY A 11 6.59 -10.17 -8.38
CA GLY A 11 6.98 -9.21 -7.35
C GLY A 11 8.01 -8.21 -7.86
N PHE A 12 8.99 -8.67 -8.65
CA PHE A 12 9.99 -7.77 -9.25
C PHE A 12 9.33 -6.72 -10.14
N GLY A 13 8.47 -7.14 -11.08
CA GLY A 13 7.73 -6.19 -11.91
C GLY A 13 6.89 -5.21 -11.09
N TYR A 14 6.17 -5.72 -10.09
CA TYR A 14 5.33 -4.92 -9.21
C TYR A 14 6.13 -3.84 -8.47
N PHE A 15 7.24 -4.20 -7.82
CA PHE A 15 8.06 -3.25 -7.07
C PHE A 15 8.91 -2.36 -7.98
N PHE A 16 9.38 -2.86 -9.12
CA PHE A 16 10.14 -2.07 -10.06
C PHE A 16 9.32 -0.87 -10.58
N PHE A 17 8.08 -1.12 -11.02
CA PHE A 17 7.20 -0.05 -11.48
C PHE A 17 6.56 0.74 -10.32
N GLY A 18 6.38 0.15 -9.16
CA GLY A 18 5.79 0.81 -7.99
C GLY A 18 6.76 1.72 -7.24
N LEU A 19 8.06 1.47 -7.31
CA LEU A 19 9.08 2.15 -6.49
C LEU A 19 10.09 2.98 -7.29
N TYR A 20 9.95 3.10 -8.61
CA TYR A 20 10.89 3.87 -9.44
C TYR A 20 11.07 5.32 -8.97
N TRP A 21 10.04 5.90 -8.35
CA TRP A 21 10.05 7.27 -7.84
C TRP A 21 11.08 7.50 -6.75
N ILE A 22 11.53 6.47 -6.01
CA ILE A 22 12.59 6.57 -5.00
C ILE A 22 13.87 7.13 -5.64
N ASN A 23 14.12 6.78 -6.89
CA ASN A 23 15.30 7.23 -7.61
C ASN A 23 15.30 8.74 -7.92
N ILE A 24 14.13 9.38 -7.89
CA ILE A 24 14.03 10.84 -8.07
C ILE A 24 14.81 11.57 -6.97
N SER A 25 14.86 10.99 -5.75
CA SER A 25 15.63 11.58 -4.64
C SER A 25 17.13 11.63 -4.95
N PHE A 26 17.68 10.67 -5.67
CA PHE A 26 19.09 10.67 -6.08
C PHE A 26 19.40 11.65 -7.20
N LEU A 27 18.40 12.06 -7.99
CA LEU A 27 18.57 13.05 -9.06
C LEU A 27 18.80 14.46 -8.51
N HIS A 28 18.38 14.76 -7.27
CA HIS A 28 18.62 16.07 -6.66
C HIS A 28 20.10 16.34 -6.34
N GLU A 29 20.86 15.28 -6.05
CA GLU A 29 22.31 15.35 -5.84
C GLU A 29 22.99 14.36 -6.80
N PHE A 30 22.73 14.50 -8.10
CA PHE A 30 23.15 13.55 -9.13
C PHE A 30 24.65 13.26 -9.09
N ASP A 31 25.49 14.28 -8.99
CA ASP A 31 26.96 14.12 -8.99
C ASP A 31 27.47 13.22 -7.86
N LYS A 32 26.74 13.19 -6.74
CA LYS A 32 27.11 12.41 -5.56
C LYS A 32 26.53 10.98 -5.57
N TYR A 33 25.33 10.81 -6.13
CA TYR A 33 24.56 9.58 -5.98
C TYR A 33 24.26 8.84 -7.29
N PHE A 34 24.78 9.29 -8.45
CA PHE A 34 24.46 8.68 -9.75
C PHE A 34 24.77 7.18 -9.80
N LEU A 35 25.82 6.72 -9.09
CA LEU A 35 26.16 5.29 -9.02
C LEU A 35 25.15 4.45 -8.24
N LEU A 36 24.32 5.06 -7.40
CA LEU A 36 23.30 4.36 -6.61
C LEU A 36 21.96 4.25 -7.34
N ILE A 37 21.73 5.03 -8.39
CA ILE A 37 20.46 5.03 -9.13
C ILE A 37 20.16 3.66 -9.71
N LEU A 38 21.09 3.07 -10.46
CA LEU A 38 20.87 1.76 -11.08
C LEU A 38 20.79 0.61 -10.05
N PRO A 39 21.68 0.54 -9.05
CA PRO A 39 21.56 -0.46 -7.99
C PRO A 39 20.25 -0.37 -7.22
N SER A 40 19.80 0.81 -6.82
CA SER A 40 18.55 0.98 -6.07
C SER A 40 17.32 0.60 -6.90
N LEU A 41 17.32 0.91 -8.19
CA LEU A 41 16.25 0.56 -9.11
C LEU A 41 16.10 -0.96 -9.30
N ILE A 42 17.16 -1.74 -9.09
CA ILE A 42 17.17 -3.20 -9.31
C ILE A 42 17.16 -3.95 -7.99
N ILE A 43 18.04 -3.60 -7.05
CA ILE A 43 18.27 -4.38 -5.82
C ILE A 43 17.06 -4.29 -4.89
N ILE A 44 16.48 -3.10 -4.71
CA ILE A 44 15.30 -2.94 -3.84
C ILE A 44 14.12 -3.79 -4.32
N PRO A 45 13.70 -3.73 -5.60
CA PRO A 45 12.68 -4.62 -6.12
C PRO A 45 13.01 -6.11 -5.99
N ILE A 46 14.26 -6.53 -6.21
CA ILE A 46 14.67 -7.94 -6.04
C ILE A 46 14.45 -8.38 -4.59
N ILE A 47 14.93 -7.61 -3.61
CA ILE A 47 14.82 -7.98 -2.19
C ILE A 47 13.34 -8.09 -1.79
N LEU A 48 12.52 -7.11 -2.18
CA LEU A 48 11.09 -7.13 -1.86
C LEU A 48 10.34 -8.25 -2.59
N SER A 49 10.76 -8.60 -3.81
CA SER A 49 10.14 -9.68 -4.59
C SER A 49 10.38 -11.08 -4.03
N LEU A 50 11.40 -11.26 -3.18
CA LEU A 50 11.63 -12.53 -2.48
C LEU A 50 10.40 -12.96 -1.66
N PHE A 51 9.71 -12.01 -1.03
CA PHE A 51 8.48 -12.28 -0.28
C PHE A 51 7.37 -12.82 -1.19
N TYR A 52 7.25 -12.30 -2.41
CA TYR A 52 6.28 -12.79 -3.40
C TYR A 52 6.65 -14.18 -3.95
N GLY A 53 7.95 -14.44 -4.09
CA GLY A 53 8.45 -15.79 -4.37
C GLY A 53 8.04 -16.79 -3.28
N LEU A 54 8.16 -16.40 -2.01
CA LEU A 54 7.74 -17.23 -0.87
C LEU A 54 6.21 -17.42 -0.84
N ILE A 55 5.41 -16.36 -1.09
CA ILE A 55 3.96 -16.48 -1.24
C ILE A 55 3.60 -17.54 -2.29
N ALA A 56 4.21 -17.46 -3.48
CA ALA A 56 3.93 -18.39 -4.57
C ALA A 56 4.22 -19.84 -4.17
N VAL A 57 5.35 -20.09 -3.51
CA VAL A 57 5.73 -21.43 -3.02
C VAL A 57 4.73 -21.91 -1.97
N PHE A 58 4.38 -21.06 -1.00
CA PHE A 58 3.43 -21.42 0.05
C PHE A 58 2.04 -21.74 -0.53
N LEU A 59 1.54 -20.93 -1.44
CA LEU A 59 0.28 -21.18 -2.13
C LEU A 59 0.32 -22.47 -2.97
N TYR A 60 1.43 -22.74 -3.63
CA TYR A 60 1.56 -23.98 -4.42
C TYR A 60 1.38 -25.25 -3.59
N PHE A 61 1.92 -25.28 -2.36
CA PHE A 61 1.86 -26.47 -1.50
C PHE A 61 0.59 -26.56 -0.66
N PHE A 62 0.04 -25.43 -0.21
CA PHE A 62 -1.01 -25.41 0.81
C PHE A 62 -2.35 -24.83 0.34
N CYS A 63 -2.40 -24.17 -0.82
CA CYS A 63 -3.62 -23.53 -1.29
C CYS A 63 -4.64 -24.58 -1.74
N PRO A 64 -5.92 -24.47 -1.31
CA PRO A 64 -7.01 -25.29 -1.84
C PRO A 64 -7.13 -25.15 -3.37
N ARG A 65 -7.57 -26.21 -4.04
CA ARG A 65 -7.74 -26.24 -5.51
C ARG A 65 -9.15 -25.87 -5.98
N ASN A 66 -9.89 -25.20 -5.16
CA ASN A 66 -11.25 -24.73 -5.43
C ASN A 66 -11.33 -23.22 -5.15
N ILE A 67 -12.52 -22.64 -5.31
CA ILE A 67 -12.72 -21.19 -5.13
C ILE A 67 -12.38 -20.69 -3.72
N THR A 68 -12.31 -21.54 -2.69
CA THR A 68 -11.87 -21.13 -1.35
C THR A 68 -10.41 -20.67 -1.33
N SER A 69 -9.65 -21.00 -2.40
CA SER A 69 -8.29 -20.48 -2.63
C SER A 69 -8.21 -18.95 -2.60
N VAL A 70 -9.27 -18.26 -3.00
CA VAL A 70 -9.36 -16.79 -2.96
C VAL A 70 -9.17 -16.26 -1.55
N PHE A 71 -9.93 -16.82 -0.59
CA PHE A 71 -9.87 -16.41 0.82
C PHE A 71 -8.56 -16.84 1.47
N PHE A 72 -8.09 -18.04 1.14
CA PHE A 72 -6.80 -18.52 1.63
C PHE A 72 -5.65 -17.66 1.12
N SER A 73 -5.65 -17.32 -0.15
CA SER A 73 -4.63 -16.45 -0.75
C SER A 73 -4.63 -15.07 -0.12
N SER A 74 -5.81 -14.50 0.15
CA SER A 74 -5.90 -13.17 0.76
C SER A 74 -5.25 -13.13 2.15
N ILE A 75 -5.46 -14.17 2.96
CA ILE A 75 -4.82 -14.29 4.28
C ILE A 75 -3.31 -14.43 4.14
N VAL A 76 -2.83 -15.27 3.21
CA VAL A 76 -1.39 -15.48 2.99
C VAL A 76 -0.72 -14.19 2.52
N PHE A 77 -1.27 -13.51 1.53
CA PHE A 77 -0.73 -12.23 1.05
C PHE A 77 -0.66 -11.19 2.17
N THR A 78 -1.76 -11.00 2.90
CA THR A 78 -1.82 -10.03 4.01
C THR A 78 -0.79 -10.36 5.09
N SER A 79 -0.67 -11.64 5.48
CA SER A 79 0.31 -12.06 6.48
C SER A 79 1.75 -11.82 6.03
N VAL A 80 2.07 -12.14 4.78
CA VAL A 80 3.42 -11.95 4.25
C VAL A 80 3.73 -10.46 4.04
N GLU A 81 2.79 -9.64 3.60
CA GLU A 81 2.98 -8.19 3.52
C GLU A 81 3.19 -7.55 4.90
N MET A 82 2.48 -8.03 5.93
CA MET A 82 2.71 -7.62 7.32
C MET A 82 4.14 -7.98 7.76
N ILE A 83 4.55 -9.23 7.54
CA ILE A 83 5.91 -9.70 7.88
C ILE A 83 6.96 -8.90 7.11
N ARG A 84 6.76 -8.66 5.81
CA ARG A 84 7.64 -7.83 4.99
C ARG A 84 7.79 -6.43 5.58
N SER A 85 6.67 -5.79 5.93
CA SER A 85 6.67 -4.44 6.49
C SER A 85 7.45 -4.36 7.81
N ILE A 86 7.29 -5.36 8.68
CA ILE A 86 8.00 -5.44 9.96
C ILE A 86 9.50 -5.71 9.75
N LEU A 87 9.85 -6.68 8.91
CA LEU A 87 11.24 -7.09 8.71
C LEU A 87 12.07 -6.05 7.95
N THR A 88 11.47 -5.37 7.00
CA THR A 88 12.18 -4.38 6.16
C THR A 88 12.06 -2.96 6.68
N GLY A 89 11.14 -2.68 7.60
CA GLY A 89 10.78 -1.30 7.98
C GLY A 89 10.17 -0.49 6.82
N PHE A 90 9.76 -1.17 5.72
CA PHE A 90 9.27 -0.55 4.50
C PHE A 90 7.84 -1.01 4.17
N PRO A 91 6.80 -0.34 4.73
CA PRO A 91 5.40 -0.74 4.57
C PRO A 91 4.78 -0.32 3.23
N TRP A 92 5.54 0.31 2.34
CA TRP A 92 5.06 0.91 1.09
C TRP A 92 4.76 -0.14 0.03
N SER A 93 3.94 0.26 -0.95
CA SER A 93 3.56 -0.59 -2.09
C SER A 93 2.96 -1.93 -1.67
N GLN A 94 1.98 -1.91 -0.78
CA GLN A 94 1.10 -3.06 -0.54
C GLN A 94 0.07 -3.15 -1.66
N ILE A 95 -0.34 -4.36 -2.05
CA ILE A 95 -1.36 -4.56 -3.11
C ILE A 95 -2.65 -3.81 -2.78
N GLY A 96 -3.03 -3.77 -1.51
CA GLY A 96 -4.21 -3.07 -1.03
C GLY A 96 -4.23 -1.58 -1.30
N HIS A 97 -3.06 -0.95 -1.48
CA HIS A 97 -2.99 0.49 -1.76
C HIS A 97 -3.66 0.88 -3.09
N ALA A 98 -3.84 -0.07 -4.01
CA ALA A 98 -4.63 0.15 -5.23
C ALA A 98 -6.10 0.49 -4.96
N LEU A 99 -6.61 0.18 -3.76
CA LEU A 99 -7.99 0.44 -3.36
C LEU A 99 -8.17 1.79 -2.62
N ILE A 100 -7.09 2.49 -2.28
CA ILE A 100 -7.14 3.78 -1.56
C ILE A 100 -8.06 4.81 -2.25
N PRO A 101 -8.11 4.92 -3.60
CA PRO A 101 -8.99 5.88 -4.25
C PRO A 101 -10.49 5.57 -4.12
N ILE A 102 -10.86 4.40 -3.58
CA ILE A 102 -12.26 3.99 -3.42
C ILE A 102 -12.70 4.32 -1.99
N GLU A 103 -13.34 5.48 -1.82
CA GLU A 103 -13.72 6.05 -0.52
C GLU A 103 -14.50 5.07 0.37
N HIS A 104 -15.43 4.32 -0.19
CA HIS A 104 -16.20 3.33 0.56
C HIS A 104 -15.34 2.17 1.06
N ILE A 105 -14.35 1.72 0.30
CA ILE A 105 -13.50 0.60 0.71
C ILE A 105 -12.50 1.04 1.79
N ILE A 106 -11.94 2.25 1.68
CA ILE A 106 -10.95 2.73 2.64
C ILE A 106 -11.51 2.88 4.06
N GLN A 107 -12.83 3.04 4.22
CA GLN A 107 -13.46 3.15 5.54
C GLN A 107 -13.23 1.90 6.41
N ILE A 108 -12.99 0.74 5.79
CA ILE A 108 -12.73 -0.50 6.52
C ILE A 108 -11.43 -0.45 7.34
N CYS A 109 -10.49 0.41 6.94
CA CYS A 109 -9.24 0.62 7.67
C CYS A 109 -9.47 1.10 9.11
N SER A 110 -10.60 1.73 9.38
CA SER A 110 -10.95 2.19 10.72
C SER A 110 -11.26 1.04 11.69
N LEU A 111 -11.60 -0.14 11.18
CA LEU A 111 -11.90 -1.33 11.99
C LEU A 111 -10.70 -2.30 12.06
N PHE A 112 -10.06 -2.53 10.91
CA PHE A 112 -9.06 -3.61 10.75
C PHE A 112 -7.68 -3.12 10.35
N GLY A 113 -7.49 -1.79 10.25
CA GLY A 113 -6.22 -1.20 9.83
C GLY A 113 -5.97 -1.32 8.32
N GLU A 114 -4.84 -0.78 7.87
CA GLU A 114 -4.43 -0.67 6.46
C GLU A 114 -4.32 -2.03 5.76
N LEU A 115 -3.84 -3.07 6.45
CA LEU A 115 -3.67 -4.41 5.89
C LEU A 115 -4.98 -5.06 5.42
N SER A 116 -6.13 -4.60 5.92
CA SER A 116 -7.43 -5.05 5.44
C SER A 116 -7.65 -4.75 3.96
N LEU A 117 -7.05 -3.68 3.43
CA LEU A 117 -7.11 -3.37 2.01
C LEU A 117 -6.40 -4.43 1.16
N THR A 118 -5.27 -4.98 1.63
CA THR A 118 -4.62 -6.12 0.94
C THR A 118 -5.54 -7.34 0.92
N THR A 119 -6.17 -7.67 2.05
CA THR A 119 -7.13 -8.79 2.11
C THR A 119 -8.26 -8.62 1.10
N ILE A 120 -8.90 -7.44 1.10
CA ILE A 120 -10.00 -7.12 0.19
C ILE A 120 -9.52 -7.07 -1.27
N GLY A 121 -8.35 -6.48 -1.51
CA GLY A 121 -7.75 -6.38 -2.85
C GLY A 121 -7.50 -7.75 -3.46
N ILE A 122 -6.89 -8.68 -2.72
CA ILE A 122 -6.65 -10.04 -3.21
C ILE A 122 -7.99 -10.75 -3.49
N ILE A 123 -8.98 -10.63 -2.62
CA ILE A 123 -10.31 -11.21 -2.86
C ILE A 123 -10.90 -10.61 -4.14
N LEU A 124 -10.92 -9.30 -4.27
CA LEU A 124 -11.53 -8.60 -5.40
C LEU A 124 -10.87 -8.96 -6.74
N PHE A 125 -9.52 -9.00 -6.77
CA PHE A 125 -8.77 -9.22 -8.01
C PHE A 125 -8.73 -10.70 -8.44
N THR A 126 -8.79 -11.64 -7.49
CA THR A 126 -8.68 -13.06 -7.81
C THR A 126 -10.02 -13.77 -7.93
N PHE A 127 -11.07 -13.29 -7.24
CA PHE A 127 -12.39 -13.91 -7.24
C PHE A 127 -12.97 -14.13 -8.64
N PRO A 128 -12.97 -13.16 -9.57
CA PRO A 128 -13.59 -13.36 -10.89
C PRO A 128 -12.96 -14.51 -11.67
N ALA A 129 -11.64 -14.64 -11.65
CA ALA A 129 -10.93 -15.71 -12.35
C ALA A 129 -11.24 -17.08 -11.71
N MET A 130 -11.20 -17.17 -10.39
CA MET A 130 -11.49 -18.42 -9.69
C MET A 130 -12.96 -18.82 -9.81
N PHE A 131 -13.89 -17.86 -9.82
CA PHE A 131 -15.31 -18.11 -10.06
C PHE A 131 -15.57 -18.70 -11.44
N MET A 132 -14.85 -18.28 -12.46
CA MET A 132 -14.96 -18.83 -13.82
C MET A 132 -14.36 -20.25 -13.91
N LEU A 133 -13.33 -20.55 -13.14
CA LEU A 133 -12.64 -21.84 -13.15
C LEU A 133 -13.31 -22.88 -12.24
N GLU A 134 -14.11 -22.46 -11.25
CA GLU A 134 -14.82 -23.36 -10.34
C GLU A 134 -15.87 -24.18 -11.10
N ARG A 135 -15.89 -25.49 -10.87
CA ARG A 135 -16.79 -26.45 -11.54
C ARG A 135 -17.92 -26.94 -10.62
N ASP A 136 -17.72 -26.86 -9.31
CA ASP A 136 -18.73 -27.26 -8.34
C ASP A 136 -19.73 -26.12 -8.10
N ASP A 137 -20.97 -26.36 -8.48
CA ASP A 137 -22.05 -25.36 -8.36
C ASP A 137 -22.36 -25.00 -6.92
N SER A 138 -22.16 -25.88 -5.95
CA SER A 138 -22.38 -25.58 -4.54
C SER A 138 -21.32 -24.60 -4.02
N TYR A 139 -20.03 -24.86 -4.29
CA TYR A 139 -18.94 -23.95 -3.97
C TYR A 139 -19.09 -22.61 -4.68
N LYS A 140 -19.49 -22.63 -5.95
CA LYS A 140 -19.71 -21.44 -6.76
C LYS A 140 -20.77 -20.52 -6.17
N LYS A 141 -21.95 -21.08 -5.84
CA LYS A 141 -23.06 -20.30 -5.23
C LYS A 141 -22.69 -19.77 -3.85
N THR A 142 -22.10 -20.62 -3.00
CA THR A 142 -21.72 -20.22 -1.64
C THR A 142 -20.67 -19.11 -1.66
N SER A 143 -19.65 -19.25 -2.50
CA SER A 143 -18.59 -18.24 -2.60
C SER A 143 -19.08 -16.92 -3.18
N LEU A 144 -19.99 -16.97 -4.16
CA LEU A 144 -20.62 -15.75 -4.69
C LEU A 144 -21.44 -15.04 -3.60
N LEU A 145 -22.21 -15.81 -2.81
CA LEU A 145 -22.95 -15.24 -1.69
C LEU A 145 -22.01 -14.57 -0.67
N VAL A 146 -20.95 -15.27 -0.27
CA VAL A 146 -19.95 -14.71 0.68
C VAL A 146 -19.29 -13.46 0.10
N PHE A 147 -18.90 -13.49 -1.18
CA PHE A 147 -18.32 -12.34 -1.86
C PHE A 147 -19.27 -11.13 -1.83
N ILE A 148 -20.53 -11.33 -2.20
CA ILE A 148 -21.56 -10.28 -2.16
C ILE A 148 -21.76 -9.76 -0.75
N LEU A 149 -21.87 -10.65 0.25
CA LEU A 149 -22.05 -10.25 1.66
C LEU A 149 -20.89 -9.42 2.17
N ILE A 150 -19.63 -9.74 1.84
CA ILE A 150 -18.46 -8.95 2.21
C ILE A 150 -18.60 -7.53 1.66
N PHE A 151 -18.87 -7.38 0.36
CA PHE A 151 -18.96 -6.06 -0.26
C PHE A 151 -20.18 -5.27 0.22
N VAL A 152 -21.33 -5.90 0.34
CA VAL A 152 -22.53 -5.24 0.90
C VAL A 152 -22.26 -4.75 2.32
N SER A 153 -21.59 -5.55 3.15
CA SER A 153 -21.22 -5.15 4.51
C SER A 153 -20.26 -3.96 4.53
N ILE A 154 -19.25 -3.94 3.65
CA ILE A 154 -18.30 -2.82 3.53
C ILE A 154 -19.03 -1.55 3.12
N PHE A 155 -19.86 -1.60 2.08
CA PHE A 155 -20.60 -0.44 1.60
C PHE A 155 -21.61 0.06 2.62
N THR A 156 -22.36 -0.84 3.27
CA THR A 156 -23.32 -0.45 4.34
C THR A 156 -22.60 0.18 5.51
N PHE A 157 -21.48 -0.37 5.94
CA PHE A 157 -20.67 0.20 7.02
C PHE A 157 -20.12 1.58 6.64
N SER A 158 -19.61 1.73 5.43
CA SER A 158 -19.09 3.01 4.94
C SER A 158 -20.17 4.08 4.92
N SER A 159 -21.34 3.80 4.32
CA SER A 159 -22.46 4.74 4.27
C SER A 159 -22.95 5.12 5.67
N TYR A 160 -23.09 4.12 6.56
CA TYR A 160 -23.46 4.38 7.95
C TYR A 160 -22.46 5.29 8.65
N ARG A 161 -21.17 5.09 8.42
CA ARG A 161 -20.12 5.89 9.02
C ARG A 161 -20.12 7.33 8.47
N GLU A 162 -20.25 7.50 7.17
CA GLU A 162 -20.33 8.82 6.53
C GLU A 162 -21.52 9.62 7.04
N ASP A 163 -22.70 9.00 7.14
CA ASP A 163 -23.93 9.66 7.60
C ASP A 163 -23.86 10.05 9.09
N ASN A 164 -23.15 9.26 9.90
CA ASN A 164 -23.06 9.47 11.35
C ASN A 164 -21.77 10.19 11.78
N TYR A 165 -20.84 10.44 10.85
CA TYR A 165 -19.61 11.17 11.16
C TYR A 165 -19.92 12.65 11.29
N LYS A 166 -20.07 13.11 12.53
CA LYS A 166 -20.18 14.53 12.82
C LYS A 166 -18.78 15.12 12.93
N ASN A 167 -18.44 16.03 12.02
CA ASN A 167 -17.29 16.90 12.20
C ASN A 167 -17.52 17.73 13.49
N SER A 168 -16.92 17.32 14.60
CA SER A 168 -16.85 18.18 15.76
C SER A 168 -15.77 19.22 15.49
N SER A 169 -16.14 20.46 15.26
CA SER A 169 -15.20 21.56 15.31
C SER A 169 -14.65 21.66 16.72
N THR A 170 -13.36 21.67 16.87
CA THR A 170 -12.68 22.01 18.14
C THR A 170 -12.39 23.50 18.11
N ASP A 171 -12.35 24.14 19.27
CA ASP A 171 -11.91 25.55 19.41
C ASP A 171 -10.39 25.70 19.25
N ILE A 172 -9.71 24.65 18.80
CA ILE A 172 -8.27 24.63 18.55
C ILE A 172 -8.01 25.14 17.13
N GLU A 173 -7.35 26.27 17.05
CA GLU A 173 -6.88 26.84 15.80
C GLU A 173 -5.53 26.24 15.45
N ILE A 174 -5.42 25.63 14.26
CA ILE A 174 -4.19 24.99 13.78
C ILE A 174 -3.70 25.74 12.55
N ASN A 175 -2.51 26.31 12.65
CA ASN A 175 -1.84 26.97 11.54
C ASN A 175 -0.84 26.02 10.89
N ILE A 176 -0.99 25.79 9.58
CA ILE A 176 -0.09 24.93 8.78
C ILE A 176 0.84 25.85 7.98
N LEU A 177 2.14 25.77 8.31
CA LEU A 177 3.18 26.54 7.63
C LEU A 177 3.86 25.70 6.55
N GLN A 178 3.93 26.22 5.34
CA GLN A 178 4.66 25.60 4.24
C GLN A 178 5.65 26.59 3.63
N PRO A 179 6.90 26.62 4.09
CA PRO A 179 7.90 27.59 3.64
C PRO A 179 8.39 27.37 2.20
N ASN A 180 8.06 26.23 1.59
CA ASN A 180 8.44 25.86 0.23
C ASN A 180 9.97 25.99 -0.02
N ILE A 181 10.77 25.46 0.90
CA ILE A 181 12.23 25.40 0.80
C ILE A 181 12.61 24.25 -0.12
N MET A 182 13.44 24.51 -1.13
CA MET A 182 13.92 23.46 -2.02
C MET A 182 14.74 22.42 -1.24
N GLN A 183 14.62 21.15 -1.62
CA GLN A 183 15.29 20.05 -0.91
C GLN A 183 16.83 20.21 -0.88
N LYS A 184 17.43 20.72 -1.94
CA LYS A 184 18.87 21.00 -2.03
C LYS A 184 19.35 22.09 -1.06
N ASP A 185 18.48 23.05 -0.75
CA ASP A 185 18.79 24.23 0.07
C ASP A 185 18.45 23.99 1.56
N LYS A 186 17.73 22.88 1.85
CA LYS A 186 17.18 22.61 3.19
C LYS A 186 18.25 22.41 4.26
N TRP A 187 19.37 21.80 3.88
CA TRP A 187 20.46 21.46 4.79
C TRP A 187 21.76 22.19 4.46
N ASP A 188 21.69 23.23 3.60
CA ASP A 188 22.82 24.07 3.29
C ASP A 188 23.13 24.98 4.51
N PRO A 189 24.35 24.89 5.09
CA PRO A 189 24.71 25.71 6.25
C PRO A 189 24.62 27.21 5.98
N ASP A 190 24.90 27.65 4.74
CA ASP A 190 24.90 29.09 4.37
C ASP A 190 23.46 29.61 4.22
N LEU A 191 22.49 28.75 3.99
CA LEU A 191 21.06 29.08 3.85
C LEU A 191 20.23 28.77 5.09
N LEU A 192 20.81 28.14 6.11
CA LEU A 192 20.08 27.67 7.30
C LEU A 192 19.38 28.83 8.02
N GLU A 193 20.06 29.93 8.26
CA GLU A 193 19.50 31.12 8.93
C GLU A 193 18.35 31.73 8.13
N ILE A 194 18.50 31.83 6.80
CA ILE A 194 17.47 32.33 5.89
C ILE A 194 16.24 31.44 5.94
N ASN A 195 16.44 30.12 5.91
CA ASN A 195 15.38 29.15 5.95
C ASN A 195 14.59 29.16 7.28
N ILE A 196 15.31 29.35 8.41
CA ILE A 196 14.67 29.49 9.73
C ILE A 196 13.89 30.80 9.80
N ASN A 197 14.47 31.91 9.38
CA ASN A 197 13.82 33.23 9.41
C ASN A 197 12.52 33.20 8.55
N LYS A 198 12.53 32.53 7.40
CA LYS A 198 11.34 32.37 6.58
C LYS A 198 10.20 31.65 7.32
N LEU A 199 10.51 30.63 8.12
CA LEU A 199 9.51 29.92 8.96
C LEU A 199 9.02 30.83 10.09
N VAL A 200 9.92 31.56 10.75
CA VAL A 200 9.59 32.51 11.84
C VAL A 200 8.68 33.61 11.33
N ASP A 201 9.03 34.23 10.20
CA ASP A 201 8.25 35.33 9.61
C ASP A 201 6.82 34.86 9.24
N GLN A 202 6.69 33.69 8.61
CA GLN A 202 5.38 33.11 8.32
C GLN A 202 4.58 32.80 9.59
N SER A 203 5.25 32.30 10.66
CA SER A 203 4.60 32.06 11.95
C SER A 203 4.07 33.35 12.58
N ILE A 204 4.84 34.43 12.54
CA ILE A 204 4.45 35.74 13.09
C ILE A 204 3.30 36.35 12.27
N GLU A 205 3.30 36.16 10.95
CA GLU A 205 2.26 36.69 10.08
C GLU A 205 0.91 35.99 10.33
N MET A 206 0.92 34.67 10.58
CA MET A 206 -0.26 33.89 10.89
C MET A 206 -0.79 34.09 12.32
N ALA A 207 0.03 34.59 13.23
CA ALA A 207 -0.37 34.84 14.62
C ALA A 207 -1.03 36.24 14.81
N LYS A 208 -1.11 37.04 13.75
CA LYS A 208 -1.78 38.37 13.75
C LYS A 208 -3.24 38.26 13.38
#